data_d3e3899ee78d26a73b8f5b2113b5a795
#
_entry.id   d3e3899ee78d26a73b8f5b2113b5a795
#
_cell.length_a   1.000
_cell.length_b   1.000
_cell.length_c   1.000
_cell.angle_alpha   90.00
_cell.angle_beta   90.00
_cell.angle_gamma   90.00
#
_symmetry.space_group_name_H-M   'P 1'
#
loop_
_entity.id
_entity.type
_entity.pdbx_description
1 polymer ?
#
loop_
_entity_poly.entity_id
_entity_poly.type
_entity_poly.pdbx_seq_one_letter_code
_entity_poly.pdbx_strand_id
1 'polypeptide(L)'
;MTDSRKIAIYLRLSIEDDALDGKASTEQRESNSISNQRKMLLDHISNDAELREQEVAEFCDDGFSGTNMDRPGMQELLKQVKQSKISCILVKDMSRFARDYIELGDYLNQIFPFMGVRFIAVNDHYDSREHEGSTTPLDTAFQTLLYDLYSKDISVKVKTSFQNKCANGCLLYTSPSPRDGAT
;
A
#
# COMPACT_ATOMS: atom_id res chain seq x y z
N MET A 1 16.99 -20.70 -18.06
CA MET A 1 16.83 -21.29 -16.72
C MET A 1 15.57 -20.67 -16.16
N THR A 2 14.50 -21.42 -16.00
CA THR A 2 13.27 -20.93 -15.34
C THR A 2 13.59 -20.69 -13.89
N ASP A 3 13.35 -19.46 -13.44
CA ASP A 3 13.48 -19.09 -12.02
C ASP A 3 12.44 -19.94 -11.25
N SER A 4 12.89 -20.79 -10.35
CA SER A 4 12.02 -21.68 -9.56
C SER A 4 11.34 -20.94 -8.40
N ARG A 5 11.58 -19.61 -8.28
CA ARG A 5 10.97 -18.78 -7.26
C ARG A 5 9.51 -18.46 -7.63
N LYS A 6 8.70 -18.24 -6.64
CA LYS A 6 7.26 -17.96 -6.77
C LYS A 6 6.98 -16.46 -6.84
N ILE A 7 5.83 -16.12 -7.42
CA ILE A 7 5.21 -14.80 -7.27
C ILE A 7 4.38 -14.80 -5.98
N ALA A 8 4.54 -13.77 -5.17
CA ALA A 8 3.69 -13.54 -4.00
C ALA A 8 2.62 -12.50 -4.31
N ILE A 9 1.35 -12.82 -4.11
CA ILE A 9 0.29 -11.82 -4.01
C ILE A 9 -0.01 -11.57 -2.53
N TYR A 10 -0.03 -10.29 -2.14
CA TYR A 10 -0.34 -9.91 -0.77
C TYR A 10 -1.65 -9.12 -0.71
N LEU A 11 -2.58 -9.62 0.10
CA LEU A 11 -3.94 -9.13 0.24
C LEU A 11 -4.14 -8.61 1.66
N ARG A 12 -4.80 -7.45 1.80
CA ARG A 12 -5.12 -6.88 3.11
C ARG A 12 -6.39 -6.03 3.04
N LEU A 13 -7.24 -6.19 4.04
CA LEU A 13 -8.36 -5.27 4.25
C LEU A 13 -7.88 -3.88 4.65
N SER A 14 -8.62 -2.87 4.19
CA SER A 14 -8.48 -1.49 4.64
C SER A 14 -9.74 -1.09 5.38
N ILE A 15 -9.58 -0.44 6.53
CA ILE A 15 -10.70 0.15 7.29
C ILE A 15 -11.44 1.22 6.46
N GLU A 16 -10.79 1.75 5.42
CA GLU A 16 -11.38 2.77 4.53
C GLU A 16 -12.35 2.17 3.49
N ASP A 17 -12.14 0.91 3.10
CA ASP A 17 -13.05 0.20 2.19
C ASP A 17 -14.41 -0.10 2.89
N ASP A 18 -14.43 -0.12 4.24
CA ASP A 18 -15.66 -0.36 5.04
C ASP A 18 -16.64 0.82 5.02
N ALA A 19 -16.16 2.03 4.71
CA ALA A 19 -16.96 3.25 4.83
C ALA A 19 -17.88 3.51 3.63
N LEU A 20 -17.68 2.86 2.48
CA LEU A 20 -18.36 3.19 1.23
C LEU A 20 -19.60 2.34 0.93
N ASP A 21 -19.77 1.17 1.56
CA ASP A 21 -20.89 0.25 1.25
C ASP A 21 -21.84 0.04 2.44
N GLY A 22 -22.85 0.89 2.53
CA GLY A 22 -23.78 1.06 3.67
C GLY A 22 -24.73 -0.10 4.02
N LYS A 23 -24.71 -1.34 3.47
CA LYS A 23 -25.82 -2.32 3.67
C LYS A 23 -25.48 -3.82 3.76
N ALA A 24 -24.24 -4.26 3.71
CA ALA A 24 -23.91 -5.69 3.87
C ALA A 24 -23.31 -6.00 5.25
N SER A 25 -23.39 -7.25 5.73
CA SER A 25 -22.73 -7.67 6.97
C SER A 25 -21.20 -7.54 6.84
N THR A 26 -20.52 -7.21 7.92
CA THR A 26 -19.06 -6.99 7.96
C THR A 26 -18.29 -8.16 7.32
N GLU A 27 -18.62 -9.40 7.66
CA GLU A 27 -17.96 -10.61 7.15
C GLU A 27 -18.10 -10.80 5.62
N GLN A 28 -19.27 -10.46 5.04
CA GLN A 28 -19.49 -10.56 3.58
C GLN A 28 -18.73 -9.47 2.81
N ARG A 29 -18.57 -8.30 3.39
CA ARG A 29 -17.82 -7.18 2.80
C ARG A 29 -16.33 -7.45 2.76
N GLU A 30 -15.80 -7.97 3.86
CA GLU A 30 -14.41 -8.39 4.01
C GLU A 30 -14.04 -9.42 2.95
N SER A 31 -14.83 -10.45 2.80
CA SER A 31 -14.67 -11.48 1.77
C SER A 31 -14.71 -10.90 0.34
N ASN A 32 -15.60 -9.96 0.06
CA ASN A 32 -15.72 -9.35 -1.27
C ASN A 32 -14.51 -8.46 -1.61
N SER A 33 -14.01 -7.68 -0.65
CA SER A 33 -12.84 -6.81 -0.87
C SER A 33 -11.59 -7.63 -1.14
N ILE A 34 -11.32 -8.67 -0.38
CA ILE A 34 -10.20 -9.60 -0.60
C ILE A 34 -10.34 -10.33 -1.94
N SER A 35 -11.56 -10.81 -2.25
CA SER A 35 -11.83 -11.50 -3.52
C SER A 35 -11.60 -10.59 -4.73
N ASN A 36 -12.00 -9.32 -4.65
CA ASN A 36 -11.78 -8.34 -5.71
C ASN A 36 -10.28 -8.02 -5.88
N GLN A 37 -9.55 -7.85 -4.78
CA GLN A 37 -8.09 -7.66 -4.82
C GLN A 37 -7.41 -8.86 -5.47
N ARG A 38 -7.74 -10.09 -5.02
CA ARG A 38 -7.20 -11.34 -5.58
C ARG A 38 -7.43 -11.42 -7.09
N LYS A 39 -8.66 -11.20 -7.54
CA LYS A 39 -9.00 -11.25 -8.97
C LYS A 39 -8.16 -10.24 -9.76
N MET A 40 -8.09 -9.00 -9.30
CA MET A 40 -7.32 -7.94 -9.98
C MET A 40 -5.83 -8.31 -10.11
N LEU A 41 -5.21 -8.84 -9.05
CA LEU A 41 -3.80 -9.23 -9.08
C LEU A 41 -3.55 -10.44 -9.97
N LEU A 42 -4.45 -11.43 -9.96
CA LEU A 42 -4.36 -12.58 -10.86
C LEU A 42 -4.58 -12.20 -12.33
N ASP A 43 -5.50 -11.28 -12.61
CA ASP A 43 -5.71 -10.74 -13.95
C ASP A 43 -4.45 -9.99 -14.43
N HIS A 44 -3.79 -9.23 -13.56
CA HIS A 44 -2.53 -8.57 -13.87
C HIS A 44 -1.43 -9.59 -14.21
N ILE A 45 -1.25 -10.62 -13.38
CA ILE A 45 -0.28 -11.71 -13.62
C ILE A 45 -0.56 -12.40 -14.96
N SER A 46 -1.81 -12.69 -15.28
CA SER A 46 -2.20 -13.39 -16.52
C SER A 46 -1.88 -12.57 -17.78
N ASN A 47 -1.89 -11.24 -17.66
CA ASN A 47 -1.60 -10.32 -18.77
C ASN A 47 -0.11 -10.02 -18.92
N ASP A 48 0.73 -10.31 -17.91
CA ASP A 48 2.18 -10.14 -17.99
C ASP A 48 2.84 -11.44 -18.49
N ALA A 49 3.58 -11.33 -19.60
CA ALA A 49 4.20 -12.50 -20.26
C ALA A 49 5.27 -13.19 -19.38
N GLU A 50 5.92 -12.45 -18.49
CA GLU A 50 6.96 -13.00 -17.60
C GLU A 50 6.39 -13.61 -16.32
N LEU A 51 5.25 -13.11 -15.85
CA LEU A 51 4.64 -13.55 -14.60
C LEU A 51 3.71 -14.74 -14.77
N ARG A 52 2.99 -14.82 -15.88
CA ARG A 52 1.93 -15.82 -16.11
C ARG A 52 2.36 -17.29 -16.02
N GLU A 53 3.66 -17.59 -16.19
CA GLU A 53 4.20 -18.96 -16.16
C GLU A 53 4.75 -19.35 -14.78
N GLN A 54 4.75 -18.43 -13.82
CA GLN A 54 5.30 -18.67 -12.49
C GLN A 54 4.21 -19.13 -11.50
N GLU A 55 4.63 -19.90 -10.51
CA GLU A 55 3.74 -20.33 -9.42
C GLU A 55 3.38 -19.15 -8.52
N VAL A 56 2.11 -19.00 -8.18
CA VAL A 56 1.60 -17.92 -7.33
C VAL A 56 1.39 -18.42 -5.90
N ALA A 57 1.95 -17.72 -4.93
CA ALA A 57 1.71 -17.91 -3.51
C ALA A 57 0.87 -16.74 -2.97
N GLU A 58 -0.18 -17.04 -2.21
CA GLU A 58 -1.07 -16.03 -1.62
C GLU A 58 -0.73 -15.82 -0.14
N PHE A 59 -0.65 -14.55 0.25
CA PHE A 59 -0.53 -14.11 1.65
C PHE A 59 -1.65 -13.13 1.95
N CYS A 60 -2.38 -13.37 3.04
CA CYS A 60 -3.53 -12.57 3.40
C CYS A 60 -3.50 -12.22 4.89
N ASP A 61 -3.72 -10.94 5.18
CA ASP A 61 -3.93 -10.43 6.53
C ASP A 61 -5.31 -9.78 6.62
N ASP A 62 -6.26 -10.53 7.15
CA ASP A 62 -7.63 -10.10 7.37
C ASP A 62 -7.81 -9.61 8.81
N GLY A 63 -8.47 -8.46 8.99
CA GLY A 63 -8.78 -7.92 10.33
C GLY A 63 -7.61 -7.26 11.08
N PHE A 64 -6.43 -7.12 10.48
CA PHE A 64 -5.29 -6.46 11.12
C PHE A 64 -5.15 -4.99 10.72
N SER A 65 -4.91 -4.11 11.70
CA SER A 65 -4.59 -2.71 11.41
C SER A 65 -3.22 -2.60 10.73
N GLY A 66 -3.12 -1.76 9.68
CA GLY A 66 -1.92 -1.69 8.85
C GLY A 66 -0.76 -0.85 9.41
N THR A 67 -0.72 -0.64 10.74
CA THR A 67 0.24 0.29 11.36
C THR A 67 1.60 -0.33 11.68
N ASN A 68 1.74 -1.66 11.66
CA ASN A 68 3.03 -2.34 11.83
C ASN A 68 3.12 -3.55 10.90
N MET A 69 4.35 -4.06 10.70
CA MET A 69 4.64 -5.26 9.91
C MET A 69 4.44 -6.57 10.70
N ASP A 70 4.00 -6.51 11.97
CA ASP A 70 3.80 -7.68 12.83
C ASP A 70 2.48 -8.41 12.52
N ARG A 71 2.21 -8.62 11.23
CA ARG A 71 1.05 -9.34 10.72
C ARG A 71 1.48 -10.73 10.28
N PRO A 72 0.70 -11.80 10.60
CA PRO A 72 1.10 -13.17 10.30
C PRO A 72 1.40 -13.43 8.81
N GLY A 73 0.54 -12.96 7.91
CA GLY A 73 0.73 -13.12 6.47
C GLY A 73 1.94 -12.34 5.96
N MET A 74 2.15 -11.10 6.43
CA MET A 74 3.32 -10.30 6.10
C MET A 74 4.60 -10.94 6.61
N GLN A 75 4.63 -11.42 7.84
CA GLN A 75 5.80 -12.09 8.43
C GLN A 75 6.16 -13.36 7.67
N GLU A 76 5.18 -14.17 7.25
CA GLU A 76 5.45 -15.36 6.45
C GLU A 76 5.95 -14.98 5.04
N LEU A 77 5.37 -13.95 4.40
CA LEU A 77 5.87 -13.41 3.14
C LEU A 77 7.33 -12.99 3.25
N LEU A 78 7.67 -12.15 4.22
CA LEU A 78 9.04 -11.67 4.42
C LEU A 78 10.02 -12.79 4.76
N LYS A 79 9.59 -13.80 5.49
CA LYS A 79 10.37 -15.01 5.76
C LYS A 79 10.67 -15.77 4.46
N GLN A 80 9.70 -15.91 3.56
CA GLN A 80 9.92 -16.57 2.27
C GLN A 80 10.79 -15.74 1.33
N VAL A 81 10.69 -14.41 1.38
CA VAL A 81 11.62 -13.48 0.70
C VAL A 81 13.05 -13.74 1.19
N LYS A 82 13.29 -13.74 2.50
CA LYS A 82 14.62 -14.03 3.09
C LYS A 82 15.17 -15.40 2.71
N GLN A 83 14.30 -16.37 2.44
CA GLN A 83 14.67 -17.69 1.96
C GLN A 83 14.87 -17.76 0.44
N SER A 84 14.82 -16.63 -0.25
CA SER A 84 14.95 -16.52 -1.72
C SER A 84 13.92 -17.38 -2.47
N LYS A 85 12.73 -17.59 -1.90
CA LYS A 85 11.63 -18.36 -2.53
C LYS A 85 10.70 -17.49 -3.37
N ILE A 86 10.78 -16.18 -3.22
CA ILE A 86 9.92 -15.21 -3.89
C ILE A 86 10.76 -14.41 -4.90
N SER A 87 10.28 -14.31 -6.13
CA SER A 87 10.87 -13.51 -7.21
C SER A 87 10.19 -12.15 -7.37
N CYS A 88 8.89 -12.11 -7.09
CA CYS A 88 8.08 -10.92 -7.30
C CYS A 88 7.00 -10.82 -6.22
N ILE A 89 6.72 -9.60 -5.77
CA ILE A 89 5.63 -9.29 -4.84
C ILE A 89 4.65 -8.37 -5.57
N LEU A 90 3.37 -8.76 -5.61
CA LEU A 90 2.29 -7.94 -6.15
C LEU A 90 1.34 -7.53 -5.03
N VAL A 91 1.00 -6.24 -5.03
CA VAL A 91 -0.01 -5.65 -4.14
C VAL A 91 -1.00 -4.82 -4.94
N LYS A 92 -2.20 -4.61 -4.42
CA LYS A 92 -3.18 -3.69 -5.04
C LYS A 92 -2.63 -2.27 -5.09
N ASP A 93 -2.17 -1.77 -3.95
CA ASP A 93 -1.55 -0.47 -3.76
C ASP A 93 -0.49 -0.55 -2.64
N MET A 94 0.41 0.42 -2.58
CA MET A 94 1.51 0.43 -1.60
C MET A 94 1.02 0.44 -0.16
N SER A 95 -0.14 1.05 0.10
CA SER A 95 -0.73 1.11 1.44
C SER A 95 -1.12 -0.26 1.99
N ARG A 96 -1.33 -1.25 1.10
CA ARG A 96 -1.58 -2.65 1.51
C ARG A 96 -0.33 -3.28 2.09
N PHE A 97 0.83 -2.98 1.50
CA PHE A 97 2.10 -3.50 1.98
C PHE A 97 2.52 -2.83 3.30
N ALA A 98 2.69 -1.51 3.29
CA ALA A 98 3.06 -0.73 4.48
C ALA A 98 2.31 0.61 4.53
N ARG A 99 1.97 1.07 5.73
CA ARG A 99 1.46 2.42 5.97
C ARG A 99 2.54 3.39 6.41
N ASP A 100 3.65 2.87 6.95
CA ASP A 100 4.83 3.66 7.24
C ASP A 100 5.68 3.78 5.97
N TYR A 101 5.79 4.99 5.47
CA TYR A 101 6.52 5.29 4.23
C TYR A 101 8.04 5.16 4.39
N ILE A 102 8.56 5.31 5.61
CA ILE A 102 9.99 5.12 5.90
C ILE A 102 10.31 3.62 5.77
N GLU A 103 9.51 2.79 6.43
CA GLU A 103 9.64 1.34 6.37
C GLU A 103 9.45 0.81 4.95
N LEU A 104 8.44 1.31 4.23
CA LEU A 104 8.23 1.00 2.81
C LEU A 104 9.45 1.37 1.97
N GLY A 105 10.02 2.55 2.21
CA GLY A 105 11.22 3.03 1.53
C GLY A 105 12.42 2.12 1.74
N ASP A 106 12.66 1.64 2.95
CA ASP A 106 13.74 0.71 3.26
C ASP A 106 13.57 -0.61 2.49
N TYR A 107 12.34 -1.14 2.42
CA TYR A 107 12.07 -2.35 1.63
C TYR A 107 12.31 -2.14 0.14
N LEU A 108 11.80 -1.07 -0.44
CA LEU A 108 11.86 -0.83 -1.88
C LEU A 108 13.26 -0.42 -2.36
N ASN A 109 14.00 0.38 -1.57
CA ASN A 109 15.31 0.91 -1.98
C ASN A 109 16.48 0.01 -1.59
N GLN A 110 16.34 -0.81 -0.55
CA GLN A 110 17.45 -1.59 -0.01
C GLN A 110 17.18 -3.09 -0.02
N ILE A 111 16.10 -3.53 0.65
CA ILE A 111 15.89 -4.94 0.94
C ILE A 111 15.52 -5.72 -0.33
N PHE A 112 14.52 -5.28 -1.08
CA PHE A 112 14.06 -5.99 -2.28
C PHE A 112 15.09 -5.99 -3.40
N PRO A 113 15.77 -4.86 -3.74
CA PRO A 113 16.85 -4.88 -4.71
C PRO A 113 17.99 -5.81 -4.29
N PHE A 114 18.40 -5.79 -3.02
CA PHE A 114 19.45 -6.69 -2.51
C PHE A 114 19.05 -8.17 -2.61
N MET A 115 17.79 -8.49 -2.41
CA MET A 115 17.25 -9.86 -2.49
C MET A 115 16.87 -10.26 -3.92
N GLY A 116 16.96 -9.36 -4.91
CA GLY A 116 16.54 -9.60 -6.28
C GLY A 116 15.04 -9.87 -6.38
N VAL A 117 14.22 -9.12 -5.65
CA VAL A 117 12.76 -9.24 -5.63
C VAL A 117 12.15 -8.04 -6.35
N ARG A 118 11.36 -8.31 -7.40
CA ARG A 118 10.54 -7.30 -8.08
C ARG A 118 9.35 -6.95 -7.21
N PHE A 119 9.00 -5.66 -7.12
CA PHE A 119 7.81 -5.21 -6.41
C PHE A 119 6.89 -4.44 -7.36
N ILE A 120 5.60 -4.81 -7.36
CA ILE A 120 4.58 -4.20 -8.22
C ILE A 120 3.39 -3.76 -7.39
N ALA A 121 3.01 -2.47 -7.47
CA ALA A 121 1.78 -1.92 -6.92
C ALA A 121 0.86 -1.49 -8.08
N VAL A 122 -0.18 -2.29 -8.33
CA VAL A 122 -0.96 -2.18 -9.58
C VAL A 122 -1.70 -0.85 -9.70
N ASN A 123 -2.41 -0.42 -8.66
CA ASN A 123 -3.16 0.84 -8.68
C ASN A 123 -2.26 2.09 -8.64
N ASP A 124 -1.06 1.95 -8.09
CA ASP A 124 -0.10 3.06 -8.02
C ASP A 124 0.75 3.13 -9.30
N HIS A 125 0.52 2.20 -10.25
CA HIS A 125 1.31 2.07 -11.49
C HIS A 125 2.81 2.05 -11.22
N TYR A 126 3.21 1.36 -10.16
CA TYR A 126 4.60 1.23 -9.75
C TYR A 126 5.13 -0.17 -10.03
N ASP A 127 6.29 -0.22 -10.71
CA ASP A 127 7.07 -1.44 -10.92
C ASP A 127 8.55 -1.14 -10.64
N SER A 128 9.15 -1.87 -9.73
CA SER A 128 10.55 -1.66 -9.35
C SER A 128 11.54 -1.86 -10.51
N ARG A 129 11.18 -2.67 -11.52
CA ARG A 129 12.03 -2.88 -12.73
C ARG A 129 12.11 -1.67 -13.65
N GLU A 130 11.06 -0.89 -13.76
CA GLU A 130 11.06 0.31 -14.60
C GLU A 130 12.05 1.37 -14.10
N HIS A 131 12.47 1.22 -12.85
CA HIS A 131 13.42 2.10 -12.18
C HIS A 131 14.83 1.52 -12.09
N GLU A 132 15.04 0.23 -12.45
CA GLU A 132 16.37 -0.38 -12.49
C GLU A 132 17.21 0.17 -13.66
N GLY A 133 18.32 0.84 -13.34
CA GLY A 133 19.25 1.38 -14.33
C GLY A 133 18.96 2.78 -14.84
N SER A 134 17.93 3.44 -14.33
CA SER A 134 17.72 4.86 -14.55
C SER A 134 18.82 5.65 -13.82
N THR A 135 19.57 6.49 -14.56
CA THR A 135 20.52 7.45 -14.00
C THR A 135 19.84 8.62 -13.28
N THR A 136 18.53 8.73 -13.41
CA THR A 136 17.71 9.55 -12.52
C THR A 136 17.65 8.81 -11.19
N PRO A 137 18.04 9.42 -10.07
CA PRO A 137 18.00 8.72 -8.80
C PRO A 137 16.61 8.13 -8.61
N LEU A 138 16.53 6.81 -8.44
CA LEU A 138 15.34 6.08 -8.00
C LEU A 138 14.67 6.82 -6.83
N ASP A 139 15.50 7.45 -6.05
CA ASP A 139 15.22 8.37 -4.98
C ASP A 139 14.23 9.48 -5.38
N THR A 140 14.35 10.10 -6.57
CA THR A 140 13.50 11.25 -6.91
C THR A 140 12.09 10.84 -7.34
N ALA A 141 11.94 9.81 -8.18
CA ALA A 141 10.63 9.32 -8.60
C ALA A 141 9.91 8.65 -7.41
N PHE A 142 10.65 7.88 -6.61
CA PHE A 142 10.13 7.25 -5.40
C PHE A 142 9.81 8.29 -4.32
N GLN A 143 10.66 9.28 -4.08
CA GLN A 143 10.37 10.39 -3.17
C GLN A 143 9.15 11.18 -3.62
N THR A 144 8.97 11.43 -4.92
CA THR A 144 7.78 12.10 -5.45
C THR A 144 6.53 11.30 -5.16
N LEU A 145 6.57 9.98 -5.39
CA LEU A 145 5.45 9.08 -5.07
C LEU A 145 5.16 9.05 -3.57
N LEU A 146 6.18 8.98 -2.73
CA LEU A 146 6.03 9.04 -1.27
C LEU A 146 5.43 10.37 -0.81
N TYR A 147 5.87 11.49 -1.38
CA TYR A 147 5.30 12.81 -1.07
C TYR A 147 3.82 12.90 -1.49
N ASP A 148 3.45 12.32 -2.63
CA ASP A 148 2.06 12.28 -3.09
C ASP A 148 1.18 11.43 -2.15
N LEU A 149 1.66 10.25 -1.75
CA LEU A 149 0.97 9.38 -0.79
C LEU A 149 0.84 10.05 0.58
N TYR A 150 1.92 10.65 1.08
CA TYR A 150 1.93 11.39 2.34
C TYR A 150 0.99 12.59 2.29
N SER A 151 0.98 13.33 1.20
CA SER A 151 0.08 14.46 0.99
C SER A 151 -1.40 14.03 0.99
N LYS A 152 -1.73 12.91 0.33
CA LYS A 152 -3.08 12.34 0.34
C LYS A 152 -3.50 11.90 1.74
N ASP A 153 -2.64 11.19 2.47
CA ASP A 153 -2.91 10.71 3.83
C ASP A 153 -3.11 11.88 4.81
N ILE A 154 -2.24 12.90 4.76
CA ILE A 154 -2.42 14.11 5.56
C ILE A 154 -3.72 14.81 5.20
N SER A 155 -4.07 14.93 3.92
CA SER A 155 -5.31 15.58 3.48
C SER A 155 -6.54 14.88 4.05
N VAL A 156 -6.57 13.55 4.05
CA VAL A 156 -7.65 12.75 4.65
C VAL A 156 -7.72 12.97 6.15
N LYS A 157 -6.58 12.86 6.86
CA LYS A 157 -6.51 13.06 8.32
C LYS A 157 -6.94 14.46 8.74
N VAL A 158 -6.51 15.49 8.01
CA VAL A 158 -6.92 16.88 8.26
C VAL A 158 -8.40 17.07 8.03
N LYS A 159 -8.96 16.56 6.92
CA LYS A 159 -10.40 16.64 6.64
C LYS A 159 -11.23 15.94 7.72
N THR A 160 -10.85 14.73 8.11
CA THR A 160 -11.54 13.97 9.15
C THR A 160 -11.46 14.68 10.51
N SER A 161 -10.28 15.19 10.88
CA SER A 161 -10.11 15.97 12.11
C SER A 161 -10.96 17.22 12.11
N PHE A 162 -11.02 17.92 10.97
CA PHE A 162 -11.84 19.11 10.81
C PHE A 162 -13.33 18.78 10.93
N GLN A 163 -13.81 17.75 10.24
CA GLN A 163 -15.20 17.28 10.31
C GLN A 163 -15.58 16.90 11.74
N ASN A 164 -14.73 16.17 12.46
CA ASN A 164 -14.96 15.79 13.85
C ASN A 164 -15.04 17.02 14.77
N LYS A 165 -14.16 18.01 14.58
CA LYS A 165 -14.21 19.28 15.35
C LYS A 165 -15.48 20.06 15.07
N CYS A 166 -15.92 20.15 13.81
CA CYS A 166 -17.17 20.80 13.44
C CYS A 166 -18.38 20.07 14.03
N ALA A 167 -18.42 18.75 13.97
CA ALA A 167 -19.50 17.93 14.53
C ALA A 167 -19.62 18.07 16.05
N ASN A 168 -18.49 18.27 16.74
CA ASN A 168 -18.44 18.50 18.19
C ASN A 168 -18.61 19.98 18.61
N GLY A 169 -19.01 20.85 17.66
CA GLY A 169 -19.25 22.26 17.95
C GLY A 169 -17.98 23.08 18.27
N CYS A 170 -16.79 22.56 17.95
CA CYS A 170 -15.55 23.28 18.15
C CYS A 170 -15.38 24.32 17.04
N LEU A 171 -15.61 25.60 17.37
CA LEU A 171 -15.34 26.72 16.48
C LEU A 171 -13.83 26.87 16.33
N LEU A 172 -13.33 26.78 15.09
CA LEU A 172 -11.95 27.14 14.77
C LEU A 172 -11.78 28.64 14.95
N TYR A 173 -10.96 29.03 15.91
CA TYR A 173 -10.55 30.40 16.08
C TYR A 173 -9.66 30.77 14.89
N THR A 174 -10.21 31.47 13.92
CA THR A 174 -9.42 32.14 12.90
C THR A 174 -8.72 33.31 13.56
N SER A 175 -7.44 33.53 13.29
CA SER A 175 -6.66 34.67 13.85
C SER A 175 -7.48 35.96 13.79
N PRO A 176 -7.40 36.82 14.85
CA PRO A 176 -8.17 38.05 14.92
C PRO A 176 -7.91 38.90 13.67
N SER A 177 -9.00 39.39 13.09
CA SER A 177 -8.93 40.33 11.97
C SER A 177 -8.01 41.51 12.33
N PRO A 178 -7.18 42.01 11.39
CA PRO A 178 -6.38 43.24 11.65
C PRO A 178 -7.19 44.46 12.07
N ARG A 179 -8.54 44.37 12.00
CA ARG A 179 -9.46 45.42 12.42
C ARG A 179 -9.78 45.42 13.92
N ASP A 180 -9.48 44.34 14.63
CA ASP A 180 -9.84 44.19 16.04
C ASP A 180 -8.81 44.83 17.00
N GLY A 181 -7.76 45.50 16.47
CA GLY A 181 -6.70 46.15 17.21
C GLY A 181 -6.67 47.70 17.10
N ALA A 182 -7.70 48.30 16.52
CA ALA A 182 -7.77 49.79 16.40
C ALA A 182 -8.83 50.37 17.35
N THR A 183 -8.43 50.57 18.62
CA THR A 183 -8.97 51.56 19.52
C THR A 183 -7.82 52.27 20.22
#